data_d715a466aa8d23f1c5806e678d125f49
#
_entry.id   d715a466aa8d23f1c5806e678d125f49
#
_cell.length_a   1.000
_cell.length_b   1.000
_cell.length_c   1.000
_cell.angle_alpha   90.00
_cell.angle_beta   90.00
_cell.angle_gamma   90.00
#
_symmetry.space_group_name_H-M   'P 1'
#
loop_
_entity.id
_entity.type
_entity.pdbx_description
1 polymer ?
#
loop_
_entity_poly.entity_id
_entity_poly.type
_entity_poly.pdbx_seq_one_letter_code
_entity_poly.pdbx_strand_id
1 'polypeptide(L)'
;MNQELQDKLIKKYPEQFKNIKWIEIEDGWYDLLDRLCHLIKNELDHKARINEPLNDFGWQQIKEKFGGLRAYAFGANDHIDGAIEMAESMSYSICEFTGEKGKSRKQKKDEVTGEIIPAWIKTLSDKEAERQGYIL
;
A
#
# COMPACT_ATOMS: atom_id res chain seq x y z
N MET A 1 -1.04 -6.13 -7.13
CA MET A 1 -1.35 -5.03 -8.10
C MET A 1 -1.24 -5.58 -9.50
N ASN A 2 -2.16 -5.22 -10.39
CA ASN A 2 -2.07 -5.71 -11.75
C ASN A 2 -0.82 -5.15 -12.46
N GLN A 3 -0.37 -5.84 -13.51
CA GLN A 3 0.89 -5.52 -14.17
C GLN A 3 0.88 -4.13 -14.80
N GLU A 4 -0.24 -3.71 -15.37
CA GLU A 4 -0.37 -2.41 -16.00
C GLU A 4 -0.19 -1.25 -15.01
N LEU A 5 -0.86 -1.32 -13.86
CA LEU A 5 -0.73 -0.31 -12.81
C LEU A 5 0.66 -0.32 -12.20
N GLN A 6 1.24 -1.50 -11.97
CA GLN A 6 2.58 -1.62 -11.44
C GLN A 6 3.61 -0.98 -12.38
N ASP A 7 3.53 -1.30 -13.66
CA ASP A 7 4.43 -0.73 -14.67
C ASP A 7 4.29 0.79 -14.76
N LYS A 8 3.07 1.29 -14.70
CA LYS A 8 2.77 2.71 -14.70
C LYS A 8 3.44 3.43 -13.51
N LEU A 9 3.34 2.84 -12.32
CA LEU A 9 3.92 3.42 -11.12
C LEU A 9 5.45 3.41 -11.16
N ILE A 10 6.04 2.29 -11.56
CA ILE A 10 7.50 2.16 -11.67
C ILE A 10 8.05 3.12 -12.72
N LYS A 11 7.37 3.25 -13.85
CA LYS A 11 7.76 4.18 -14.91
C LYS A 11 7.69 5.65 -14.44
N LYS A 12 6.72 5.95 -13.60
CA LYS A 12 6.51 7.30 -13.06
C LYS A 12 7.57 7.68 -12.03
N TYR A 13 8.06 6.71 -11.26
CA TYR A 13 9.03 6.93 -10.17
C TYR A 13 10.22 5.95 -10.28
N PRO A 14 10.95 5.94 -11.39
CA PRO A 14 11.98 4.91 -11.62
C PRO A 14 13.10 4.92 -10.58
N GLU A 15 13.45 6.07 -10.04
CA GLU A 15 14.51 6.18 -9.03
C GLU A 15 14.15 5.51 -7.72
N GLN A 16 12.85 5.47 -7.39
CA GLN A 16 12.37 4.85 -6.16
C GLN A 16 12.30 3.33 -6.26
N PHE A 17 12.15 2.79 -7.48
CA PHE A 17 11.92 1.36 -7.72
C PHE A 17 13.10 0.63 -8.33
N LYS A 18 14.30 1.15 -8.16
CA LYS A 18 15.50 0.54 -8.74
C LYS A 18 15.89 -0.81 -8.11
N ASN A 19 15.39 -1.10 -6.90
CA ASN A 19 15.76 -2.31 -6.15
C ASN A 19 14.67 -3.37 -6.09
N ILE A 20 13.43 -3.04 -6.46
CA ILE A 20 12.32 -4.00 -6.46
C ILE A 20 11.55 -3.94 -7.77
N LYS A 21 10.99 -5.10 -8.15
CA LYS A 21 10.19 -5.24 -9.37
C LYS A 21 8.73 -5.60 -9.08
N TRP A 22 8.41 -5.92 -7.83
CA TRP A 22 7.09 -6.40 -7.44
C TRP A 22 6.50 -5.51 -6.37
N ILE A 23 5.25 -5.14 -6.56
CA ILE A 23 4.46 -4.42 -5.57
C ILE A 23 3.35 -5.36 -5.14
N GLU A 24 3.46 -5.87 -3.91
CA GLU A 24 2.66 -6.98 -3.39
C GLU A 24 1.40 -6.48 -2.66
N ILE A 25 0.65 -5.60 -3.32
CA ILE A 25 -0.64 -5.10 -2.84
C ILE A 25 -1.65 -5.16 -3.98
N GLU A 26 -2.93 -5.03 -3.66
CA GLU A 26 -3.98 -5.02 -4.66
C GLU A 26 -4.23 -3.62 -5.22
N ASP A 27 -5.02 -3.55 -6.27
CA ASP A 27 -5.22 -2.33 -7.08
C ASP A 27 -5.87 -1.18 -6.32
N GLY A 28 -6.65 -1.47 -5.28
CA GLY A 28 -7.35 -0.45 -4.51
C GLY A 28 -6.42 0.50 -3.74
N TRP A 29 -5.19 0.09 -3.49
CA TRP A 29 -4.20 0.94 -2.84
C TRP A 29 -3.27 1.66 -3.82
N TYR A 30 -3.56 1.58 -5.13
CA TYR A 30 -2.74 2.27 -6.14
C TYR A 30 -2.65 3.77 -5.90
N ASP A 31 -3.79 4.44 -5.70
CA ASP A 31 -3.80 5.90 -5.51
C ASP A 31 -3.06 6.30 -4.24
N LEU A 32 -3.22 5.53 -3.17
CA LEU A 32 -2.51 5.78 -1.92
C LEU A 32 -1.00 5.70 -2.12
N LEU A 33 -0.53 4.64 -2.78
CA LEU A 33 0.89 4.45 -3.07
C LEU A 33 1.42 5.51 -4.04
N ASP A 34 0.66 5.87 -5.05
CA ASP A 34 1.03 6.93 -5.99
C ASP A 34 1.23 8.26 -5.26
N ARG A 35 0.32 8.63 -4.35
CA ARG A 35 0.46 9.87 -3.56
C ARG A 35 1.67 9.81 -2.65
N LEU A 36 1.94 8.68 -2.03
CA LEU A 36 3.14 8.50 -1.22
C LEU A 36 4.40 8.68 -2.05
N CYS A 37 4.49 8.04 -3.21
CA CYS A 37 5.65 8.17 -4.09
C CYS A 37 5.82 9.60 -4.59
N HIS A 38 4.72 10.32 -4.82
CA HIS A 38 4.76 11.71 -5.23
C HIS A 38 5.33 12.62 -4.12
N LEU A 39 4.90 12.44 -2.89
CA LEU A 39 5.46 13.17 -1.75
C LEU A 39 6.95 12.89 -1.58
N ILE A 40 7.35 11.62 -1.73
CA ILE A 40 8.75 11.24 -1.65
C ILE A 40 9.56 11.89 -2.78
N LYS A 41 9.04 11.88 -4.00
CA LYS A 41 9.69 12.53 -5.12
C LYS A 41 9.93 14.02 -4.84
N ASN A 42 8.95 14.71 -4.28
CA ASN A 42 9.07 16.12 -3.92
C ASN A 42 10.16 16.34 -2.88
N GLU A 43 10.27 15.48 -1.89
CA GLU A 43 11.32 15.59 -0.87
C GLU A 43 12.71 15.30 -1.46
N LEU A 44 12.83 14.27 -2.30
CA LEU A 44 14.08 13.96 -2.97
C LEU A 44 14.55 15.13 -3.84
N ASP A 45 13.64 15.72 -4.60
CA ASP A 45 13.93 16.88 -5.44
C ASP A 45 14.33 18.11 -4.62
N HIS A 46 13.62 18.34 -3.53
CA HIS A 46 13.93 19.44 -2.60
C HIS A 46 15.33 19.30 -2.00
N LYS A 47 15.67 18.13 -1.50
CA LYS A 47 16.99 17.85 -0.91
C LYS A 47 18.12 18.00 -1.93
N ALA A 48 17.88 17.60 -3.19
CA ALA A 48 18.84 17.80 -4.27
C ALA A 48 19.08 19.30 -4.53
N ARG A 49 18.02 20.11 -4.51
CA ARG A 49 18.12 21.56 -4.76
C ARG A 49 18.92 22.30 -3.68
N ILE A 50 18.87 21.82 -2.42
CA ILE A 50 19.62 22.46 -1.33
C ILE A 50 20.97 21.81 -1.06
N ASN A 51 21.46 20.99 -2.01
CA ASN A 51 22.76 20.29 -1.92
C ASN A 51 22.87 19.30 -0.75
N GLU A 52 21.74 18.68 -0.39
CA GLU A 52 21.69 17.62 0.62
C GLU A 52 21.00 16.36 0.03
N PRO A 53 21.46 15.86 -1.13
CA PRO A 53 20.73 14.81 -1.85
C PRO A 53 20.61 13.51 -1.07
N LEU A 54 19.45 12.87 -1.19
CA LEU A 54 19.19 11.54 -0.64
C LEU A 54 19.36 10.51 -1.77
N ASN A 55 20.60 10.22 -2.13
CA ASN A 55 20.92 9.38 -3.30
C ASN A 55 20.65 7.88 -3.07
N ASP A 56 20.52 7.47 -1.81
CA ASP A 56 20.36 6.06 -1.45
C ASP A 56 18.91 5.63 -1.33
N PHE A 57 17.96 6.55 -1.49
CA PHE A 57 16.56 6.18 -1.33
C PHE A 57 16.13 5.14 -2.37
N GLY A 58 15.43 4.13 -1.89
CA GLY A 58 14.81 3.12 -2.75
C GLY A 58 13.90 2.22 -1.96
N TRP A 59 12.81 1.79 -2.61
CA TRP A 59 11.91 0.82 -1.99
C TRP A 59 12.62 -0.53 -1.86
N GLN A 60 12.43 -1.16 -0.70
CA GLN A 60 12.95 -2.49 -0.40
C GLN A 60 11.83 -3.53 -0.55
N GLN A 61 10.64 -3.23 -0.05
CA GLN A 61 9.48 -4.09 -0.14
C GLN A 61 8.21 -3.28 0.09
N ILE A 62 7.18 -3.58 -0.68
CA ILE A 62 5.84 -3.00 -0.51
C ILE A 62 4.86 -4.16 -0.52
N LYS A 63 4.15 -4.37 0.58
CA LYS A 63 3.25 -5.51 0.74
C LYS A 63 2.07 -5.20 1.65
N GLU A 64 1.14 -6.13 1.71
CA GLU A 64 0.05 -6.14 2.68
C GLU A 64 0.42 -7.07 3.84
N LYS A 65 0.03 -6.68 5.04
CA LYS A 65 0.17 -7.53 6.23
C LYS A 65 -0.92 -7.17 7.23
N PHE A 66 -1.72 -8.17 7.63
CA PHE A 66 -2.83 -8.01 8.57
C PHE A 66 -3.81 -6.89 8.17
N GLY A 67 -4.08 -6.78 6.88
CA GLY A 67 -5.01 -5.78 6.35
C GLY A 67 -4.42 -4.39 6.16
N GLY A 68 -3.14 -4.19 6.44
CA GLY A 68 -2.47 -2.90 6.31
C GLY A 68 -1.32 -2.90 5.31
N LEU A 69 -1.07 -1.73 4.76
CA LEU A 69 0.10 -1.50 3.91
C LEU A 69 1.36 -1.55 4.75
N ARG A 70 2.40 -2.21 4.24
CA ARG A 70 3.74 -2.18 4.79
C ARG A 70 4.70 -1.80 3.68
N ALA A 71 5.34 -0.66 3.84
CA ALA A 71 6.27 -0.12 2.84
C ALA A 71 7.64 0.10 3.49
N TYR A 72 8.62 -0.69 3.07
CA TYR A 72 9.99 -0.64 3.60
C TYR A 72 10.92 -0.03 2.57
N ALA A 73 11.76 0.90 3.02
CA ALA A 73 12.68 1.61 2.14
C ALA A 73 14.06 1.77 2.76
N PHE A 74 15.07 1.93 1.91
CA PHE A 74 16.40 2.36 2.31
C PHE A 74 16.52 3.87 2.10
N GLY A 75 17.36 4.52 2.91
CA GLY A 75 17.77 5.91 2.67
C GLY A 75 16.70 6.96 2.92
N ALA A 76 15.67 6.63 3.69
CA ALA A 76 14.64 7.60 4.06
C ALA A 76 15.13 8.54 5.16
N ASN A 77 14.71 9.80 5.08
CA ASN A 77 14.86 10.73 6.20
C ASN A 77 13.56 10.76 7.02
N ASP A 78 13.52 11.55 8.08
CA ASP A 78 12.38 11.63 8.98
C ASP A 78 11.09 12.09 8.26
N HIS A 79 11.22 12.99 7.30
CA HIS A 79 10.09 13.48 6.51
C HIS A 79 9.45 12.33 5.69
N ILE A 80 10.30 11.55 5.03
CA ILE A 80 9.84 10.39 4.23
C ILE A 80 9.28 9.32 5.15
N ASP A 81 9.94 9.02 6.27
CA ASP A 81 9.44 8.04 7.24
C ASP A 81 8.06 8.43 7.77
N GLY A 82 7.83 9.71 8.04
CA GLY A 82 6.52 10.20 8.46
C GLY A 82 5.45 10.04 7.38
N ALA A 83 5.80 10.29 6.12
CA ALA A 83 4.89 10.08 5.00
C ALA A 83 4.51 8.61 4.85
N ILE A 84 5.49 7.71 4.97
CA ILE A 84 5.26 6.26 4.92
C ILE A 84 4.32 5.84 6.06
N GLU A 85 4.60 6.29 7.27
CA GLU A 85 3.77 5.99 8.45
C GLU A 85 2.32 6.44 8.25
N MET A 86 2.13 7.65 7.72
CA MET A 86 0.78 8.14 7.42
C MET A 86 0.07 7.29 6.38
N ALA A 87 0.77 6.92 5.31
CA ALA A 87 0.18 6.07 4.26
C ALA A 87 -0.22 4.70 4.81
N GLU A 88 0.62 4.10 5.64
CA GLU A 88 0.32 2.83 6.31
C GLU A 88 -0.92 2.96 7.19
N SER A 89 -1.02 4.05 7.95
CA SER A 89 -2.20 4.33 8.79
C SER A 89 -3.46 4.48 7.95
N MET A 90 -3.38 5.23 6.85
CA MET A 90 -4.53 5.45 5.96
C MET A 90 -5.02 4.17 5.30
N SER A 91 -4.14 3.20 5.05
CA SER A 91 -4.49 1.95 4.38
C SER A 91 -5.59 1.17 5.12
N TYR A 92 -5.67 1.31 6.43
CA TYR A 92 -6.68 0.62 7.25
C TYR A 92 -8.10 1.14 7.04
N SER A 93 -8.28 2.23 6.31
CA SER A 93 -9.61 2.77 5.97
C SER A 93 -9.90 2.77 4.47
N ILE A 94 -9.02 2.15 3.67
CA ILE A 94 -9.17 2.08 2.22
C ILE A 94 -9.20 0.61 1.81
N CYS A 95 -10.26 0.21 1.11
CA CYS A 95 -10.37 -1.16 0.59
C CYS A 95 -9.18 -1.47 -0.33
N GLU A 96 -8.44 -2.50 0.00
CA GLU A 96 -7.26 -2.90 -0.78
C GLU A 96 -7.61 -3.24 -2.23
N PHE A 97 -8.81 -3.73 -2.49
CA PHE A 97 -9.23 -4.20 -3.82
C PHE A 97 -9.88 -3.11 -4.65
N THR A 98 -10.71 -2.26 -4.04
CA THR A 98 -11.55 -1.29 -4.78
C THR A 98 -11.11 0.16 -4.63
N GLY A 99 -10.35 0.48 -3.59
CA GLY A 99 -10.00 1.86 -3.28
C GLY A 99 -11.10 2.64 -2.57
N GLU A 100 -12.26 2.04 -2.37
CA GLU A 100 -13.35 2.66 -1.63
C GLU A 100 -13.08 2.60 -0.12
N LYS A 101 -13.93 3.27 0.67
CA LYS A 101 -13.85 3.20 2.13
C LYS A 101 -13.90 1.75 2.59
N GLY A 102 -12.95 1.36 3.44
CA GLY A 102 -12.84 -0.01 3.93
C GLY A 102 -12.81 -0.09 5.44
N LYS A 103 -13.02 -1.29 5.95
CA LYS A 103 -12.91 -1.63 7.36
C LYS A 103 -12.16 -2.95 7.50
N SER A 104 -11.54 -3.17 8.65
CA SER A 104 -10.92 -4.44 8.98
C SER A 104 -11.96 -5.54 9.04
N ARG A 105 -11.69 -6.65 8.33
CA ARG A 105 -12.54 -7.84 8.30
C ARG A 105 -11.69 -9.02 8.75
N LYS A 106 -12.20 -9.79 9.70
CA LYS A 106 -11.41 -10.83 10.36
C LYS A 106 -12.03 -12.21 10.31
N GLN A 107 -13.28 -12.32 9.88
CA GLN A 107 -14.04 -13.56 9.93
C GLN A 107 -14.83 -13.78 8.66
N LYS A 108 -15.01 -15.06 8.32
CA LYS A 108 -15.85 -15.51 7.23
C LYS A 108 -16.91 -16.45 7.74
N LYS A 109 -17.95 -16.63 6.94
CA LYS A 109 -18.95 -17.67 7.18
C LYS A 109 -18.54 -18.91 6.39
N ASP A 110 -18.43 -20.05 7.08
CA ASP A 110 -18.15 -21.33 6.43
C ASP A 110 -19.30 -21.68 5.48
N GLU A 111 -18.97 -21.99 4.22
CA GLU A 111 -19.98 -22.29 3.19
C GLU A 111 -20.74 -23.58 3.46
N VAL A 112 -20.10 -24.54 4.14
CA VAL A 112 -20.69 -25.86 4.41
C VAL A 112 -21.51 -25.86 5.70
N THR A 113 -20.94 -25.36 6.80
CA THR A 113 -21.55 -25.43 8.13
C THR A 113 -22.35 -24.19 8.50
N GLY A 114 -22.11 -23.07 7.83
CA GLY A 114 -22.69 -21.78 8.19
C GLY A 114 -22.09 -21.15 9.44
N GLU A 115 -21.09 -21.77 10.03
CA GLU A 115 -20.42 -21.24 11.22
C GLU A 115 -19.49 -20.10 10.88
N ILE A 116 -19.27 -19.21 11.84
CA ILE A 116 -18.32 -18.12 11.73
C ILE A 116 -16.92 -18.64 12.05
N ILE A 117 -16.00 -18.49 11.11
CA ILE A 117 -14.62 -18.96 11.23
C ILE A 117 -13.63 -17.81 11.06
N PRO A 118 -12.44 -17.91 11.69
CA PRO A 118 -11.37 -16.94 11.45
C PRO A 118 -10.92 -16.95 9.97
N ALA A 119 -10.52 -15.78 9.48
CA ALA A 119 -9.99 -15.65 8.13
C ALA A 119 -8.82 -14.67 8.13
N TRP A 120 -8.09 -14.62 7.02
CA TRP A 120 -7.03 -13.61 6.85
C TRP A 120 -7.62 -12.23 7.06
N ILE A 121 -6.95 -11.42 7.89
CA ILE A 121 -7.38 -10.05 8.14
C ILE A 121 -7.18 -9.23 6.87
N LYS A 122 -8.25 -8.59 6.40
CA LYS A 122 -8.22 -7.72 5.22
C LYS A 122 -8.99 -6.45 5.48
N THR A 123 -8.58 -5.37 4.81
CA THR A 123 -9.33 -4.12 4.80
C THR A 123 -10.15 -4.07 3.52
N LEU A 124 -11.47 -4.14 3.68
CA LEU A 124 -12.40 -4.28 2.56
C LEU A 124 -13.59 -3.34 2.71
N SER A 125 -14.10 -2.82 1.58
CA SER A 125 -15.41 -2.18 1.54
C SER A 125 -16.49 -3.21 1.87
N ASP A 126 -17.68 -2.76 2.23
CA ASP A 126 -18.82 -3.67 2.51
C ASP A 126 -19.08 -4.58 1.33
N LYS A 127 -19.14 -4.01 0.13
CA LYS A 127 -19.43 -4.74 -1.10
C LYS A 127 -18.37 -5.80 -1.42
N GLU A 128 -17.09 -5.44 -1.27
CA GLU A 128 -16.00 -6.37 -1.52
C GLU A 128 -15.92 -7.45 -0.44
N ALA A 129 -16.20 -7.10 0.82
CA ALA A 129 -16.27 -8.07 1.91
C ALA A 129 -17.37 -9.10 1.62
N GLU A 130 -18.53 -8.65 1.20
CA GLU A 130 -19.62 -9.54 0.81
C GLU A 130 -19.21 -10.45 -0.34
N ARG A 131 -18.61 -9.90 -1.38
CA ARG A 131 -18.12 -10.66 -2.53
C ARG A 131 -17.14 -11.77 -2.15
N GLN A 132 -16.26 -11.49 -1.17
CA GLN A 132 -15.25 -12.44 -0.72
C GLN A 132 -15.72 -13.35 0.42
N GLY A 133 -16.96 -13.21 0.87
CA GLY A 133 -17.54 -14.05 1.92
C GLY A 133 -17.17 -13.63 3.35
N TYR A 134 -16.67 -12.43 3.54
CA TYR A 134 -16.39 -11.89 4.87
C TYR A 134 -17.67 -11.43 5.56
N ILE A 135 -17.67 -11.49 6.87
CA ILE A 135 -18.75 -10.96 7.70
C ILE A 135 -18.59 -9.43 7.76
N LEU A 136 -19.69 -8.71 7.59
CA LEU A 136 -19.71 -7.25 7.61
C LEU A 136 -19.61 -6.67 9.01
#